data_b3637256ce41a4937f744d2708d6afb5
#
_entry.id   b3637256ce41a4937f744d2708d6afb5
#
_cell.length_a   1.000
_cell.length_b   1.000
_cell.length_c   1.000
_cell.angle_alpha   90.00
_cell.angle_beta   90.00
_cell.angle_gamma   90.00
#
_symmetry.space_group_name_H-M   'P 1'
#
loop_
_entity.id
_entity.type
_entity.pdbx_description
1 polymer ?
#
loop_
_entity_poly.entity_id
_entity_poly.type
_entity_poly.pdbx_seq_one_letter_code
_entity_poly.pdbx_strand_id
1 'polypeptide(L)'
;MIGARLQLLALLAICPFPAAVGADPPTLPLPIEHGTIESARLGETREYWVSLPDAYREAGRRFPVVFMMDGELNFNSGCIGGVRLAAQMGEILDFIIVGIRNTDREKDVFPDVVTYPDGTKAGGRADAYLDFVHDELIPKVEKTYRTDGHRVLYGTSHSGFTAVYALLRSPAIADAYVAASATLLVPSFQEKRGSLVRGFKGGKRKLSLVMGERDLPTVISQNGALKELIDTAAPAGLSCRLAVLRGAEHVPANSLVEGLRALFDGWKEGDALGTGTPDAPPSAGK
;
A
#
# COMPACT_ATOMS: atom_id res chain seq x y z
N MET A 1 66.30 1.15 -39.59
CA MET A 1 64.86 1.14 -39.42
C MET A 1 64.58 1.07 -37.93
N ILE A 2 64.28 2.22 -37.30
CA ILE A 2 64.18 2.39 -35.87
C ILE A 2 62.71 2.52 -35.62
N GLY A 3 62.13 1.52 -34.93
CA GLY A 3 60.71 1.51 -34.52
C GLY A 3 60.52 2.31 -33.24
N ALA A 4 59.83 3.44 -33.34
CA ALA A 4 59.40 4.23 -32.19
C ALA A 4 58.18 3.55 -31.47
N ARG A 5 58.42 3.09 -30.26
CA ARG A 5 57.33 2.67 -29.35
C ARG A 5 56.74 3.91 -28.69
N LEU A 6 55.51 4.25 -29.04
CA LEU A 6 54.70 5.23 -28.32
C LEU A 6 54.21 4.60 -27.00
N GLN A 7 54.72 5.06 -25.86
CA GLN A 7 54.17 4.75 -24.55
C GLN A 7 53.03 5.74 -24.27
N LEU A 8 51.82 5.22 -24.24
CA LEU A 8 50.62 5.95 -23.79
C LEU A 8 50.63 5.99 -22.27
N LEU A 9 51.09 7.09 -21.69
CA LEU A 9 50.91 7.37 -20.25
C LEU A 9 49.44 7.76 -20.01
N ALA A 10 48.67 6.85 -19.45
CA ALA A 10 47.34 7.15 -18.91
C ALA A 10 47.51 7.98 -17.62
N LEU A 11 47.30 9.29 -17.70
CA LEU A 11 47.12 10.12 -16.52
C LEU A 11 45.77 9.74 -15.85
N LEU A 12 45.83 8.93 -14.79
CA LEU A 12 44.75 8.81 -13.85
C LEU A 12 44.66 10.15 -13.08
N ALA A 13 43.72 11.01 -13.48
CA ALA A 13 43.34 12.16 -12.69
C ALA A 13 42.65 11.64 -11.42
N ILE A 14 43.40 11.58 -10.32
CA ILE A 14 42.86 11.38 -8.99
C ILE A 14 42.08 12.67 -8.66
N CYS A 15 40.79 12.68 -8.93
CA CYS A 15 39.90 13.70 -8.36
C CYS A 15 40.03 13.61 -6.85
N PRO A 16 40.52 14.65 -6.16
CA PRO A 16 40.45 14.67 -4.70
C PRO A 16 38.97 14.69 -4.31
N PHE A 17 38.47 13.61 -3.77
CA PHE A 17 37.18 13.65 -3.05
C PHE A 17 37.34 14.71 -1.97
N PRO A 18 36.47 15.72 -1.90
CA PRO A 18 36.46 16.63 -0.77
C PRO A 18 36.25 15.75 0.48
N ALA A 19 37.15 15.88 1.43
CA ALA A 19 36.93 15.27 2.74
C ALA A 19 35.57 15.74 3.24
N ALA A 20 34.68 14.80 3.51
CA ALA A 20 33.35 15.09 4.06
C ALA A 20 33.57 15.78 5.40
N VAL A 21 33.51 17.10 5.41
CA VAL A 21 33.59 17.90 6.61
C VAL A 21 32.27 17.72 7.34
N GLY A 22 32.30 16.93 8.45
CA GLY A 22 31.28 16.99 9.48
C GLY A 22 29.88 16.46 9.10
N ALA A 23 29.79 15.38 8.33
CA ALA A 23 28.52 14.67 8.27
C ALA A 23 28.27 14.04 9.64
N ASP A 24 27.15 14.38 10.26
CA ASP A 24 26.69 13.66 11.45
C ASP A 24 26.66 12.15 11.17
N PRO A 25 26.96 11.34 12.17
CA PRO A 25 26.91 9.89 11.98
C PRO A 25 25.52 9.49 11.50
N PRO A 26 25.41 8.51 10.57
CA PRO A 26 24.13 8.11 10.02
C PRO A 26 23.18 7.75 11.16
N THR A 27 22.01 8.39 11.18
CA THR A 27 20.97 8.07 12.15
C THR A 27 20.45 6.68 11.83
N LEU A 28 20.55 5.76 12.80
CA LEU A 28 19.98 4.42 12.62
C LEU A 28 18.45 4.52 12.47
N PRO A 29 17.83 3.69 11.60
CA PRO A 29 16.39 3.61 11.49
C PRO A 29 15.72 3.38 12.85
N LEU A 30 14.50 3.88 13.04
CA LEU A 30 13.73 3.56 14.23
C LEU A 30 13.44 2.05 14.24
N PRO A 31 13.45 1.41 15.42
CA PRO A 31 13.14 -0.01 15.51
C PRO A 31 11.71 -0.28 15.04
N ILE A 32 11.51 -1.46 14.48
CA ILE A 32 10.16 -1.96 14.20
C ILE A 32 9.53 -2.35 15.54
N GLU A 33 8.37 -1.77 15.82
CA GLU A 33 7.60 -2.10 17.00
C GLU A 33 6.68 -3.29 16.71
N HIS A 34 6.44 -4.14 17.71
CA HIS A 34 5.52 -5.27 17.63
C HIS A 34 4.37 -5.06 18.61
N GLY A 35 3.15 -5.28 18.14
CA GLY A 35 1.95 -5.17 18.94
C GLY A 35 1.00 -6.35 18.73
N THR A 36 0.11 -6.54 19.72
CA THR A 36 -0.97 -7.52 19.65
C THR A 36 -2.31 -6.85 19.93
N ILE A 37 -3.37 -7.46 19.44
CA ILE A 37 -4.74 -7.04 19.68
C ILE A 37 -5.66 -8.26 19.75
N GLU A 38 -6.41 -8.36 20.86
CA GLU A 38 -7.49 -9.33 21.00
C GLU A 38 -8.66 -8.84 20.16
N SER A 39 -8.95 -9.52 19.07
CA SER A 39 -9.99 -9.14 18.14
C SER A 39 -11.32 -9.79 18.52
N ALA A 40 -12.30 -8.98 18.89
CA ALA A 40 -13.68 -9.45 19.05
C ALA A 40 -14.34 -9.81 17.71
N ARG A 41 -13.95 -9.12 16.62
CA ARG A 41 -14.45 -9.40 15.26
C ARG A 41 -14.00 -10.75 14.74
N LEU A 42 -12.78 -11.15 15.05
CA LEU A 42 -12.18 -12.39 14.58
C LEU A 42 -12.23 -13.52 15.60
N GLY A 43 -12.42 -13.21 16.90
CA GLY A 43 -12.39 -14.18 17.99
C GLY A 43 -11.00 -14.76 18.24
N GLU A 44 -9.94 -14.00 17.93
CA GLU A 44 -8.55 -14.44 18.05
C GLU A 44 -7.61 -13.27 18.28
N THR A 45 -6.41 -13.54 18.80
CA THR A 45 -5.34 -12.55 18.91
C THR A 45 -4.69 -12.31 17.53
N ARG A 46 -4.53 -11.05 17.17
CA ARG A 46 -3.79 -10.63 15.98
C ARG A 46 -2.51 -9.91 16.36
N GLU A 47 -1.46 -10.21 15.64
CA GLU A 47 -0.18 -9.52 15.73
C GLU A 47 -0.05 -8.49 14.61
N TYR A 48 0.65 -7.41 14.88
CA TYR A 48 1.01 -6.39 13.89
C TYR A 48 2.37 -5.79 14.19
N TRP A 49 3.02 -5.27 13.17
CA TRP A 49 4.27 -4.54 13.29
C TRP A 49 4.06 -3.10 12.86
N VAL A 50 4.82 -2.19 13.48
CA VAL A 50 4.79 -0.78 13.14
C VAL A 50 6.19 -0.31 12.81
N SER A 51 6.36 0.24 11.60
CA SER A 51 7.57 0.94 11.20
C SER A 51 7.28 2.43 11.15
N LEU A 52 8.01 3.20 11.96
CA LEU A 52 7.92 4.65 12.03
C LEU A 52 8.91 5.30 11.06
N PRO A 53 8.56 6.42 10.37
CA PRO A 53 9.51 7.15 9.54
C PRO A 53 10.57 7.84 10.42
N ASP A 54 11.76 8.10 9.87
CA ASP A 54 12.83 8.78 10.62
C ASP A 54 12.40 10.15 11.12
N ALA A 55 11.60 10.88 10.34
CA ALA A 55 10.97 12.15 10.71
C ALA A 55 10.02 12.04 11.92
N TYR A 56 9.67 10.82 12.36
CA TYR A 56 8.88 10.64 13.59
C TYR A 56 9.63 11.10 14.85
N ARG A 57 10.96 11.30 14.77
CA ARG A 57 11.76 11.92 15.84
C ARG A 57 11.41 13.40 16.06
N GLU A 58 10.89 14.06 15.04
CA GLU A 58 10.45 15.46 15.11
C GLU A 58 9.16 15.55 15.92
N ALA A 59 9.19 16.36 16.99
CA ALA A 59 8.03 16.53 17.84
C ALA A 59 6.89 17.25 17.10
N GLY A 60 5.65 16.79 17.32
CA GLY A 60 4.45 17.45 16.78
C GLY A 60 4.08 17.09 15.36
N ARG A 61 4.98 16.55 14.54
CA ARG A 61 4.66 16.13 13.18
C ARG A 61 3.75 14.89 13.20
N ARG A 62 2.76 14.86 12.31
CA ARG A 62 1.80 13.76 12.13
C ARG A 62 1.96 13.15 10.75
N PHE A 63 1.58 11.89 10.61
CA PHE A 63 1.90 11.11 9.43
C PHE A 63 0.69 10.32 8.93
N PRO A 64 0.52 10.16 7.61
CA PRO A 64 -0.42 9.21 7.03
C PRO A 64 0.02 7.78 7.36
N VAL A 65 -0.94 6.85 7.36
CA VAL A 65 -0.70 5.45 7.71
C VAL A 65 -0.95 4.55 6.52
N VAL A 66 -0.01 3.64 6.23
CA VAL A 66 -0.22 2.50 5.35
C VAL A 66 -0.56 1.29 6.20
N PHE A 67 -1.78 0.76 6.09
CA PHE A 67 -2.17 -0.54 6.62
C PHE A 67 -1.86 -1.60 5.56
N MET A 68 -0.87 -2.42 5.84
CA MET A 68 -0.30 -3.40 4.93
C MET A 68 -0.78 -4.79 5.32
N MET A 69 -1.62 -5.38 4.49
CA MET A 69 -1.98 -6.80 4.59
C MET A 69 -0.78 -7.69 4.25
N ASP A 70 -0.81 -8.95 4.66
CA ASP A 70 0.33 -9.87 4.50
C ASP A 70 1.62 -9.30 5.12
N GLY A 71 1.51 -8.72 6.33
CA GLY A 71 2.63 -8.01 6.98
C GLY A 71 3.87 -8.86 7.14
N GLU A 72 3.74 -10.14 7.49
CA GLU A 72 4.86 -11.07 7.64
C GLU A 72 5.67 -11.25 6.36
N LEU A 73 5.04 -11.16 5.19
CA LEU A 73 5.69 -11.25 3.89
C LEU A 73 6.34 -9.93 3.51
N ASN A 74 5.57 -8.85 3.63
CA ASN A 74 5.95 -7.54 3.10
C ASN A 74 7.00 -6.82 3.96
N PHE A 75 6.98 -6.97 5.29
CA PHE A 75 8.03 -6.44 6.17
C PHE A 75 9.37 -7.15 5.94
N ASN A 76 9.35 -8.47 5.71
CA ASN A 76 10.55 -9.26 5.47
C ASN A 76 11.12 -9.11 4.06
N SER A 77 10.32 -8.70 3.08
CA SER A 77 10.72 -8.58 1.66
C SER A 77 11.48 -7.29 1.31
N GLY A 78 11.82 -6.45 2.29
CA GLY A 78 12.52 -5.17 2.06
C GLY A 78 11.60 -4.03 1.59
N CYS A 79 10.29 -4.24 1.54
CA CYS A 79 9.32 -3.23 1.12
C CYS A 79 9.42 -1.94 1.96
N ILE A 80 9.64 -2.10 3.27
CA ILE A 80 9.83 -0.97 4.20
C ILE A 80 11.05 -0.13 3.81
N GLY A 81 12.18 -0.78 3.49
CA GLY A 81 13.41 -0.08 3.07
C GLY A 81 13.18 0.76 1.80
N GLY A 82 12.45 0.21 0.83
CA GLY A 82 12.10 0.93 -0.40
C GLY A 82 11.25 2.18 -0.13
N VAL A 83 10.24 2.07 0.73
CA VAL A 83 9.40 3.21 1.14
C VAL A 83 10.23 4.27 1.87
N ARG A 84 11.12 3.87 2.80
CA ARG A 84 11.99 4.81 3.52
C ARG A 84 12.93 5.54 2.58
N LEU A 85 13.56 4.83 1.64
CA LEU A 85 14.45 5.42 0.65
C LEU A 85 13.70 6.42 -0.24
N ALA A 86 12.54 6.04 -0.77
CA ALA A 86 11.73 6.92 -1.61
C ALA A 86 11.27 8.18 -0.88
N ALA A 87 10.92 8.08 0.42
CA ALA A 87 10.59 9.23 1.24
C ALA A 87 11.80 10.15 1.47
N GLN A 88 12.98 9.59 1.80
CA GLN A 88 14.22 10.35 1.95
C GLN A 88 14.63 11.09 0.66
N MET A 89 14.33 10.50 -0.49
CA MET A 89 14.56 11.13 -1.80
C MET A 89 13.50 12.17 -2.18
N GLY A 90 12.46 12.35 -1.34
CA GLY A 90 11.36 13.28 -1.62
C GLY A 90 10.40 12.82 -2.71
N GLU A 91 10.41 11.53 -3.05
CA GLU A 91 9.57 10.96 -4.10
C GLU A 91 8.16 10.60 -3.62
N ILE A 92 8.03 10.32 -2.32
CA ILE A 92 6.77 10.06 -1.62
C ILE A 92 6.82 10.71 -0.24
N LEU A 93 5.67 10.71 0.45
CA LEU A 93 5.58 11.16 1.83
C LEU A 93 6.25 10.20 2.81
N ASP A 94 6.51 10.71 4.01
CA ASP A 94 6.78 9.89 5.18
C ASP A 94 5.50 9.20 5.66
N PHE A 95 5.50 7.87 5.77
CA PHE A 95 4.38 7.08 6.26
C PHE A 95 4.73 6.32 7.53
N ILE A 96 3.77 6.23 8.45
CA ILE A 96 3.73 5.12 9.40
C ILE A 96 3.27 3.88 8.62
N ILE A 97 3.97 2.74 8.76
CA ILE A 97 3.57 1.50 8.09
C ILE A 97 3.19 0.48 9.15
N VAL A 98 1.96 -0.01 9.07
CA VAL A 98 1.41 -1.02 9.97
C VAL A 98 1.23 -2.32 9.19
N GLY A 99 2.09 -3.31 9.43
CA GLY A 99 1.98 -4.63 8.81
C GLY A 99 1.11 -5.55 9.64
N ILE A 100 0.05 -6.08 9.05
CA ILE A 100 -0.92 -6.95 9.72
C ILE A 100 -0.54 -8.39 9.44
N ARG A 101 -0.24 -9.16 10.51
CA ARG A 101 0.09 -10.57 10.38
C ARG A 101 -1.16 -11.40 10.11
N ASN A 102 -1.04 -12.32 9.17
CA ASN A 102 -2.05 -13.35 8.98
C ASN A 102 -1.93 -14.44 10.06
N THR A 103 -3.04 -14.92 10.59
CA THR A 103 -3.13 -16.18 11.34
C THR A 103 -3.51 -17.32 10.40
N ASP A 104 -4.45 -17.05 9.51
CA ASP A 104 -4.86 -17.94 8.43
C ASP A 104 -5.19 -17.07 7.20
N ARG A 105 -4.17 -16.84 6.37
CA ARG A 105 -4.27 -16.00 5.17
C ARG A 105 -5.39 -16.47 4.25
N GLU A 106 -5.48 -17.77 4.08
CA GLU A 106 -6.43 -18.35 3.12
C GLU A 106 -7.90 -18.11 3.52
N LYS A 107 -8.20 -17.96 4.80
CA LYS A 107 -9.54 -17.58 5.26
C LYS A 107 -9.83 -16.10 5.12
N ASP A 108 -8.84 -15.24 5.34
CA ASP A 108 -9.04 -13.80 5.50
C ASP A 108 -9.15 -13.02 4.18
N VAL A 109 -8.68 -13.61 3.06
CA VAL A 109 -8.51 -12.86 1.80
C VAL A 109 -9.76 -12.74 0.94
N PHE A 110 -10.72 -13.67 1.02
CA PHE A 110 -11.93 -13.67 0.19
C PHE A 110 -13.23 -13.62 1.02
N PRO A 111 -14.28 -12.95 0.52
CA PRO A 111 -15.59 -12.90 1.20
C PRO A 111 -16.32 -14.25 1.17
N ASP A 112 -16.19 -14.98 0.06
CA ASP A 112 -16.81 -16.29 -0.13
C ASP A 112 -15.77 -17.40 -0.03
N VAL A 113 -16.20 -18.61 0.28
CA VAL A 113 -15.32 -19.77 0.22
C VAL A 113 -15.06 -20.13 -1.24
N VAL A 114 -13.80 -20.03 -1.64
CA VAL A 114 -13.32 -20.45 -2.96
C VAL A 114 -12.73 -21.85 -2.82
N THR A 115 -13.09 -22.77 -3.72
CA THR A 115 -12.50 -24.10 -3.78
C THR A 115 -11.55 -24.16 -4.97
N TYR A 116 -10.29 -24.46 -4.71
CA TYR A 116 -9.27 -24.64 -5.75
C TYR A 116 -9.39 -26.00 -6.45
N PRO A 117 -8.76 -26.18 -7.63
CA PRO A 117 -8.81 -27.44 -8.38
C PRO A 117 -8.29 -28.66 -7.61
N ASP A 118 -7.37 -28.44 -6.65
CA ASP A 118 -6.82 -29.50 -5.77
C ASP A 118 -7.73 -29.84 -4.58
N GLY A 119 -8.91 -29.18 -4.47
CA GLY A 119 -9.87 -29.36 -3.39
C GLY A 119 -9.59 -28.52 -2.14
N THR A 120 -8.51 -27.76 -2.08
CA THR A 120 -8.25 -26.81 -0.99
C THR A 120 -9.27 -25.66 -1.02
N LYS A 121 -9.51 -25.08 0.15
CA LYS A 121 -10.50 -23.98 0.30
C LYS A 121 -9.85 -22.75 0.89
N ALA A 122 -10.24 -21.57 0.38
CA ALA A 122 -9.85 -20.27 0.89
C ALA A 122 -11.05 -19.36 1.06
N GLY A 123 -10.94 -18.34 1.89
CA GLY A 123 -11.96 -17.29 2.03
C GLY A 123 -13.01 -17.57 3.10
N GLY A 124 -14.06 -16.78 3.03
CA GLY A 124 -15.20 -16.80 3.94
C GLY A 124 -15.09 -15.83 5.12
N ARG A 125 -13.94 -15.15 5.33
CA ARG A 125 -13.75 -14.23 6.47
C ARG A 125 -13.35 -12.80 6.10
N ALA A 126 -13.23 -12.45 4.80
CA ALA A 126 -12.77 -11.13 4.41
C ALA A 126 -13.61 -9.99 5.02
N ASP A 127 -14.91 -10.17 5.17
CA ASP A 127 -15.76 -9.18 5.80
C ASP A 127 -15.39 -8.96 7.27
N ALA A 128 -15.28 -10.02 8.06
CA ALA A 128 -14.88 -9.93 9.46
C ALA A 128 -13.44 -9.40 9.62
N TYR A 129 -12.55 -9.76 8.69
CA TYR A 129 -11.18 -9.23 8.66
C TYR A 129 -11.16 -7.72 8.39
N LEU A 130 -11.94 -7.24 7.44
CA LEU A 130 -12.05 -5.81 7.15
C LEU A 130 -12.72 -5.05 8.29
N ASP A 131 -13.72 -5.63 8.94
CA ASP A 131 -14.35 -5.06 10.14
C ASP A 131 -13.34 -4.98 11.30
N PHE A 132 -12.48 -6.00 11.49
CA PHE A 132 -11.36 -5.94 12.43
C PHE A 132 -10.40 -4.80 12.12
N VAL A 133 -9.99 -4.67 10.86
CA VAL A 133 -9.08 -3.58 10.47
C VAL A 133 -9.70 -2.22 10.75
N HIS A 134 -10.98 -2.03 10.38
CA HIS A 134 -11.68 -0.76 10.52
C HIS A 134 -12.03 -0.41 11.97
N ASP A 135 -12.63 -1.35 12.70
CA ASP A 135 -13.25 -1.06 14.00
C ASP A 135 -12.29 -1.24 15.18
N GLU A 136 -11.21 -2.02 15.01
CA GLU A 136 -10.32 -2.38 16.11
C GLU A 136 -8.89 -1.91 15.89
N LEU A 137 -8.26 -2.27 14.76
CA LEU A 137 -6.84 -1.98 14.52
C LEU A 137 -6.60 -0.49 14.23
N ILE A 138 -7.36 0.09 13.31
CA ILE A 138 -7.22 1.53 12.95
C ILE A 138 -7.37 2.42 14.19
N PRO A 139 -8.43 2.32 15.00
CA PRO A 139 -8.56 3.13 16.21
C PRO A 139 -7.43 2.94 17.22
N LYS A 140 -6.91 1.70 17.35
CA LYS A 140 -5.76 1.41 18.23
C LYS A 140 -4.50 2.12 17.74
N VAL A 141 -4.21 2.06 16.45
CA VAL A 141 -3.05 2.72 15.84
C VAL A 141 -3.16 4.24 15.98
N GLU A 142 -4.30 4.83 15.65
CA GLU A 142 -4.53 6.28 15.73
C GLU A 142 -4.47 6.83 17.14
N LYS A 143 -4.86 6.02 18.14
CA LYS A 143 -4.72 6.38 19.56
C LYS A 143 -3.26 6.31 20.04
N THR A 144 -2.46 5.42 19.45
CA THR A 144 -1.09 5.14 19.93
C THR A 144 -0.06 6.02 19.24
N TYR A 145 -0.25 6.31 17.95
CA TYR A 145 0.74 6.99 17.12
C TYR A 145 0.25 8.36 16.64
N ARG A 146 1.19 9.22 16.26
CA ARG A 146 0.90 10.54 15.70
C ARG A 146 0.49 10.44 14.24
N THR A 147 -0.75 10.05 14.00
CA THR A 147 -1.35 9.97 12.68
C THR A 147 -2.01 11.29 12.29
N ASP A 148 -2.08 11.59 11.01
CA ASP A 148 -2.78 12.76 10.45
C ASP A 148 -4.23 12.44 10.03
N GLY A 149 -4.67 11.20 10.22
CA GLY A 149 -5.99 10.70 9.87
C GLY A 149 -6.09 10.13 8.45
N HIS A 150 -5.08 10.31 7.60
CA HIS A 150 -5.08 9.72 6.25
C HIS A 150 -4.59 8.28 6.26
N ARG A 151 -5.30 7.43 5.52
CA ARG A 151 -5.11 5.98 5.52
C ARG A 151 -4.95 5.45 4.11
N VAL A 152 -3.99 4.56 3.93
CA VAL A 152 -3.80 3.75 2.72
C VAL A 152 -3.94 2.28 3.10
N LEU A 153 -4.77 1.53 2.38
CA LEU A 153 -4.82 0.08 2.50
C LEU A 153 -4.02 -0.56 1.36
N TYR A 154 -3.03 -1.38 1.70
CA TYR A 154 -2.16 -2.06 0.73
C TYR A 154 -2.29 -3.57 0.82
N GLY A 155 -2.39 -4.21 -0.33
CA GLY A 155 -2.37 -5.67 -0.45
C GLY A 155 -1.75 -6.16 -1.74
N THR A 156 -1.31 -7.43 -1.73
CA THR A 156 -0.63 -8.07 -2.85
C THR A 156 -1.32 -9.37 -3.24
N SER A 157 -1.43 -9.68 -4.54
CA SER A 157 -2.04 -10.90 -5.03
C SER A 157 -3.46 -11.11 -4.45
N HIS A 158 -3.70 -12.12 -3.63
CA HIS A 158 -4.99 -12.35 -2.96
C HIS A 158 -5.39 -11.19 -2.03
N SER A 159 -4.49 -10.66 -1.22
CA SER A 159 -4.80 -9.47 -0.41
C SER A 159 -4.90 -8.19 -1.26
N GLY A 160 -4.32 -8.16 -2.46
CA GLY A 160 -4.59 -7.14 -3.48
C GLY A 160 -6.06 -7.16 -3.91
N PHE A 161 -6.65 -8.37 -4.08
CA PHE A 161 -8.10 -8.49 -4.25
C PHE A 161 -8.85 -7.90 -3.04
N THR A 162 -8.42 -8.25 -1.81
CA THR A 162 -9.06 -7.76 -0.59
C THR A 162 -9.05 -6.23 -0.51
N ALA A 163 -7.96 -5.57 -0.96
CA ALA A 163 -7.90 -4.11 -1.04
C ALA A 163 -8.93 -3.53 -2.02
N VAL A 164 -9.08 -4.12 -3.21
CA VAL A 164 -10.10 -3.73 -4.19
C VAL A 164 -11.51 -3.98 -3.65
N TYR A 165 -11.72 -5.12 -3.01
CA TYR A 165 -12.99 -5.48 -2.39
C TYR A 165 -13.38 -4.50 -1.28
N ALA A 166 -12.43 -4.14 -0.41
CA ALA A 166 -12.61 -3.15 0.65
C ALA A 166 -13.03 -1.79 0.09
N LEU A 167 -12.35 -1.30 -0.96
CA LEU A 167 -12.71 -0.05 -1.63
C LEU A 167 -14.17 -0.05 -2.11
N LEU A 168 -14.62 -1.12 -2.74
CA LEU A 168 -15.95 -1.15 -3.37
C LEU A 168 -17.08 -1.47 -2.38
N ARG A 169 -16.77 -2.18 -1.27
CA ARG A 169 -17.74 -2.59 -0.25
C ARG A 169 -17.79 -1.62 0.95
N SER A 170 -16.65 -1.23 1.46
CA SER A 170 -16.49 -0.45 2.70
C SER A 170 -15.47 0.67 2.51
N PRO A 171 -15.75 1.64 1.63
CA PRO A 171 -14.77 2.65 1.21
C PRO A 171 -14.33 3.59 2.34
N ALA A 172 -14.95 3.54 3.52
CA ALA A 172 -14.56 4.33 4.69
C ALA A 172 -13.30 3.80 5.39
N ILE A 173 -12.85 2.58 5.09
CA ILE A 173 -11.66 1.97 5.71
C ILE A 173 -10.41 2.81 5.43
N ALA A 174 -10.25 3.28 4.18
CA ALA A 174 -9.09 4.08 3.81
C ALA A 174 -9.45 5.17 2.78
N ASP A 175 -8.60 6.18 2.67
CA ASP A 175 -8.73 7.26 1.69
C ASP A 175 -8.17 6.85 0.32
N ALA A 176 -7.18 5.95 0.36
CA ALA A 176 -6.54 5.41 -0.83
C ALA A 176 -6.23 3.91 -0.68
N TYR A 177 -6.17 3.24 -1.82
CA TYR A 177 -5.97 1.80 -1.90
C TYR A 177 -4.87 1.49 -2.92
N VAL A 178 -3.94 0.64 -2.53
CA VAL A 178 -2.91 0.10 -3.43
C VAL A 178 -3.10 -1.40 -3.52
N ALA A 179 -3.37 -1.89 -4.71
CA ALA A 179 -3.55 -3.30 -4.99
C ALA A 179 -2.50 -3.78 -6.00
N ALA A 180 -1.51 -4.52 -5.49
CA ALA A 180 -0.43 -5.03 -6.31
C ALA A 180 -0.74 -6.43 -6.84
N SER A 181 -0.69 -6.60 -8.16
CA SER A 181 -0.95 -7.88 -8.85
C SER A 181 -2.25 -8.55 -8.37
N ALA A 182 -3.32 -7.78 -8.21
CA ALA A 182 -4.55 -8.23 -7.58
C ALA A 182 -5.19 -9.42 -8.32
N THR A 183 -5.45 -10.51 -7.60
CA THR A 183 -6.09 -11.71 -8.13
C THR A 183 -7.61 -11.57 -8.12
N LEU A 184 -8.18 -10.95 -9.15
CA LEU A 184 -9.59 -10.57 -9.21
C LEU A 184 -10.53 -11.67 -9.71
N LEU A 185 -10.14 -12.94 -9.69
CA LEU A 185 -10.88 -14.08 -10.26
C LEU A 185 -11.94 -14.68 -9.33
N VAL A 186 -12.31 -14.01 -8.24
CA VAL A 186 -13.37 -14.49 -7.33
C VAL A 186 -14.72 -14.42 -8.06
N PRO A 187 -15.44 -15.55 -8.24
CA PRO A 187 -16.64 -15.62 -9.08
C PRO A 187 -17.72 -14.63 -8.68
N SER A 188 -18.06 -14.57 -7.39
CA SER A 188 -19.08 -13.63 -6.87
C SER A 188 -18.71 -12.16 -7.09
N PHE A 189 -17.41 -11.84 -7.02
CA PHE A 189 -16.92 -10.50 -7.33
C PHE A 189 -17.03 -10.20 -8.83
N GLN A 190 -16.67 -11.16 -9.68
CA GLN A 190 -16.77 -10.99 -11.14
C GLN A 190 -18.21 -10.69 -11.58
N GLU A 191 -19.19 -11.37 -10.97
CA GLU A 191 -20.63 -11.13 -11.24
C GLU A 191 -21.08 -9.73 -10.78
N LYS A 192 -20.58 -9.26 -9.64
CA LYS A 192 -21.06 -8.03 -8.97
C LYS A 192 -20.21 -6.80 -9.26
N ARG A 193 -18.96 -6.93 -9.75
CA ARG A 193 -18.01 -5.80 -9.88
C ARG A 193 -18.60 -4.62 -10.68
N GLY A 194 -19.34 -4.91 -11.74
CA GLY A 194 -19.97 -3.86 -12.55
C GLY A 194 -21.02 -3.04 -11.79
N SER A 195 -21.84 -3.69 -10.96
CA SER A 195 -22.82 -3.01 -10.12
C SER A 195 -22.15 -2.27 -8.94
N LEU A 196 -21.10 -2.87 -8.34
CA LEU A 196 -20.34 -2.24 -7.26
C LEU A 196 -19.66 -0.96 -7.74
N VAL A 197 -18.98 -0.99 -8.90
CA VAL A 197 -18.32 0.20 -9.46
C VAL A 197 -19.33 1.28 -9.81
N ARG A 198 -20.41 0.97 -10.54
CA ARG A 198 -21.44 1.95 -10.90
C ARG A 198 -22.23 2.46 -9.69
N GLY A 199 -22.39 1.65 -8.68
CA GLY A 199 -23.08 2.00 -7.43
C GLY A 199 -22.19 2.65 -6.37
N PHE A 200 -20.91 2.94 -6.68
CA PHE A 200 -19.97 3.49 -5.72
C PHE A 200 -20.45 4.83 -5.14
N LYS A 201 -20.46 4.92 -3.80
CA LYS A 201 -20.88 6.12 -3.04
C LYS A 201 -19.88 6.48 -1.93
N GLY A 202 -18.63 6.05 -2.08
CA GLY A 202 -17.61 6.17 -1.05
C GLY A 202 -16.98 7.57 -0.91
N GLY A 203 -17.47 8.57 -1.63
CA GLY A 203 -16.85 9.90 -1.66
C GLY A 203 -15.53 9.88 -2.44
N LYS A 204 -14.61 10.79 -2.12
CA LYS A 204 -13.31 10.87 -2.78
C LYS A 204 -12.42 9.70 -2.32
N ARG A 205 -12.12 8.77 -3.22
CA ARG A 205 -11.21 7.64 -3.00
C ARG A 205 -10.30 7.46 -4.19
N LYS A 206 -9.09 6.97 -3.93
CA LYS A 206 -8.09 6.71 -4.96
C LYS A 206 -7.71 5.24 -4.95
N LEU A 207 -7.66 4.62 -6.12
CA LEU A 207 -7.14 3.27 -6.32
C LEU A 207 -5.88 3.33 -7.18
N SER A 208 -4.82 2.70 -6.73
CA SER A 208 -3.65 2.40 -7.55
C SER A 208 -3.55 0.89 -7.74
N LEU A 209 -3.70 0.45 -8.98
CA LEU A 209 -3.39 -0.91 -9.41
C LEU A 209 -1.94 -0.93 -9.88
N VAL A 210 -1.14 -1.85 -9.37
CA VAL A 210 0.27 -2.01 -9.76
C VAL A 210 0.51 -3.46 -10.16
N MET A 211 1.14 -3.71 -11.29
CA MET A 211 1.46 -5.07 -11.73
C MET A 211 2.75 -5.11 -12.55
N GLY A 212 3.33 -6.27 -12.69
CA GLY A 212 4.45 -6.50 -13.59
C GLY A 212 4.01 -6.58 -15.05
N GLU A 213 4.90 -6.19 -15.96
CA GLU A 213 4.69 -6.40 -17.41
C GLU A 213 4.59 -7.88 -17.78
N ARG A 214 5.29 -8.73 -17.01
CA ARG A 214 5.31 -10.20 -17.17
C ARG A 214 4.53 -10.91 -16.06
N ASP A 215 3.55 -10.25 -15.50
CA ASP A 215 2.62 -10.83 -14.53
C ASP A 215 1.78 -11.96 -15.17
N LEU A 216 1.05 -12.70 -14.35
CA LEU A 216 0.13 -13.72 -14.84
C LEU A 216 -0.87 -13.12 -15.84
N PRO A 217 -1.11 -13.75 -17.01
CA PRO A 217 -2.03 -13.21 -18.02
C PRO A 217 -3.41 -12.89 -17.49
N THR A 218 -3.90 -13.68 -16.52
CA THR A 218 -5.19 -13.45 -15.84
C THR A 218 -5.15 -12.22 -14.95
N VAL A 219 -4.05 -11.95 -14.25
CA VAL A 219 -3.87 -10.73 -13.44
C VAL A 219 -3.84 -9.51 -14.33
N ILE A 220 -3.05 -9.53 -15.41
CA ILE A 220 -2.96 -8.43 -16.39
C ILE A 220 -4.35 -8.10 -16.95
N SER A 221 -5.05 -9.12 -17.46
CA SER A 221 -6.37 -8.96 -18.07
C SER A 221 -7.40 -8.42 -17.08
N GLN A 222 -7.48 -8.97 -15.86
CA GLN A 222 -8.51 -8.60 -14.89
C GLN A 222 -8.29 -7.21 -14.29
N ASN A 223 -7.04 -6.82 -14.02
CA ASN A 223 -6.74 -5.49 -13.51
C ASN A 223 -6.95 -4.42 -14.59
N GLY A 224 -6.58 -4.70 -15.85
CA GLY A 224 -6.90 -3.86 -17.00
C GLY A 224 -8.41 -3.65 -17.18
N ALA A 225 -9.18 -4.75 -17.13
CA ALA A 225 -10.64 -4.68 -17.24
C ALA A 225 -11.32 -3.93 -16.08
N LEU A 226 -10.77 -4.02 -14.85
CA LEU A 226 -11.28 -3.22 -13.73
C LEU A 226 -10.99 -1.73 -13.95
N LYS A 227 -9.76 -1.39 -14.39
CA LYS A 227 -9.39 0.00 -14.70
C LYS A 227 -10.33 0.59 -15.77
N GLU A 228 -10.52 -0.11 -16.89
CA GLU A 228 -11.41 0.29 -17.97
C GLU A 228 -12.87 0.47 -17.49
N LEU A 229 -13.35 -0.44 -16.64
CA LEU A 229 -14.69 -0.35 -16.06
C LEU A 229 -14.85 0.91 -15.19
N ILE A 230 -13.86 1.23 -14.35
CA ILE A 230 -13.89 2.43 -13.51
C ILE A 230 -13.85 3.70 -14.38
N ASP A 231 -12.99 3.74 -15.39
CA ASP A 231 -12.88 4.89 -16.28
C ASP A 231 -14.18 5.13 -17.08
N THR A 232 -14.78 4.05 -17.59
CA THR A 232 -16.01 4.11 -18.37
C THR A 232 -17.22 4.46 -17.52
N ALA A 233 -17.34 3.88 -16.33
CA ALA A 233 -18.42 4.16 -15.40
C ALA A 233 -18.29 5.53 -14.73
N ALA A 234 -17.07 6.04 -14.62
CA ALA A 234 -16.70 7.33 -14.03
C ALA A 234 -17.47 7.65 -12.73
N PRO A 235 -17.47 6.74 -11.72
CA PRO A 235 -18.25 6.95 -10.51
C PRO A 235 -17.73 8.16 -9.74
N ALA A 236 -18.64 9.00 -9.24
CA ALA A 236 -18.29 10.24 -8.59
C ALA A 236 -17.32 10.01 -7.40
N GLY A 237 -16.19 10.69 -7.42
CA GLY A 237 -15.19 10.64 -6.36
C GLY A 237 -14.21 9.46 -6.41
N LEU A 238 -14.40 8.45 -7.24
CA LEU A 238 -13.45 7.36 -7.40
C LEU A 238 -12.50 7.64 -8.57
N SER A 239 -11.20 7.62 -8.30
CA SER A 239 -10.15 7.64 -9.32
C SER A 239 -9.33 6.37 -9.28
N CYS A 240 -8.91 5.88 -10.45
CA CYS A 240 -8.09 4.69 -10.58
C CYS A 240 -6.87 4.96 -11.47
N ARG A 241 -5.68 4.58 -11.02
CA ARG A 241 -4.47 4.53 -11.83
C ARG A 241 -4.01 3.09 -11.97
N LEU A 242 -3.41 2.76 -13.11
CA LEU A 242 -2.79 1.47 -13.38
C LEU A 242 -1.34 1.71 -13.75
N ALA A 243 -0.41 1.16 -12.97
CA ALA A 243 1.01 1.15 -13.22
C ALA A 243 1.45 -0.27 -13.65
N VAL A 244 2.09 -0.35 -14.83
CA VAL A 244 2.68 -1.60 -15.34
C VAL A 244 4.19 -1.47 -15.29
N LEU A 245 4.84 -2.25 -14.43
CA LEU A 245 6.27 -2.15 -14.18
C LEU A 245 7.04 -3.01 -15.19
N ARG A 246 7.84 -2.34 -16.01
CA ARG A 246 8.57 -2.95 -17.11
C ARG A 246 9.51 -4.07 -16.64
N GLY A 247 9.43 -5.21 -17.27
CA GLY A 247 10.26 -6.38 -16.99
C GLY A 247 9.99 -7.07 -15.65
N ALA A 248 9.04 -6.57 -14.85
CA ALA A 248 8.70 -7.17 -13.57
C ALA A 248 7.70 -8.34 -13.72
N GLU A 249 7.80 -9.28 -12.80
CA GLU A 249 6.94 -10.45 -12.66
C GLU A 249 5.77 -10.18 -11.69
N HIS A 250 5.11 -11.24 -11.22
CA HIS A 250 4.02 -11.19 -10.23
C HIS A 250 4.49 -10.55 -8.91
N VAL A 251 3.73 -9.58 -8.40
CA VAL A 251 4.01 -8.80 -7.18
C VAL A 251 5.41 -8.15 -7.23
N PRO A 252 5.60 -7.09 -8.03
CA PRO A 252 6.87 -6.38 -8.06
C PRO A 252 7.30 -5.87 -6.68
N ALA A 253 8.58 -6.03 -6.33
CA ALA A 253 9.11 -5.67 -5.01
C ALA A 253 8.90 -4.18 -4.64
N ASN A 254 8.86 -3.28 -5.63
CA ASN A 254 8.63 -1.84 -5.45
C ASN A 254 7.15 -1.44 -5.61
N SER A 255 6.22 -2.39 -5.65
CA SER A 255 4.80 -2.11 -5.95
C SER A 255 4.15 -1.14 -4.98
N LEU A 256 4.51 -1.16 -3.69
CA LEU A 256 4.00 -0.18 -2.72
C LEU A 256 4.51 1.23 -3.05
N VAL A 257 5.81 1.40 -3.32
CA VAL A 257 6.39 2.71 -3.66
C VAL A 257 5.73 3.27 -4.92
N GLU A 258 5.60 2.46 -5.98
CA GLU A 258 4.96 2.90 -7.23
C GLU A 258 3.47 3.21 -7.03
N GLY A 259 2.80 2.42 -6.21
CA GLY A 259 1.41 2.68 -5.82
C GLY A 259 1.25 4.01 -5.09
N LEU A 260 2.11 4.29 -4.12
CA LEU A 260 2.11 5.55 -3.37
C LEU A 260 2.45 6.75 -4.27
N ARG A 261 3.45 6.64 -5.15
CA ARG A 261 3.76 7.70 -6.15
C ARG A 261 2.53 8.02 -7.00
N ALA A 262 1.85 7.00 -7.50
CA ALA A 262 0.66 7.18 -8.33
C ALA A 262 -0.51 7.86 -7.58
N LEU A 263 -0.63 7.63 -6.28
CA LEU A 263 -1.68 8.22 -5.44
C LEU A 263 -1.39 9.68 -5.08
N PHE A 264 -0.11 10.04 -4.91
CA PHE A 264 0.33 11.33 -4.39
C PHE A 264 1.06 12.19 -5.44
N ASP A 265 0.96 11.85 -6.73
CA ASP A 265 1.52 12.62 -7.83
C ASP A 265 1.05 14.09 -7.78
N GLY A 266 2.02 15.01 -7.64
CA GLY A 266 1.76 16.44 -7.47
C GLY A 266 1.32 16.88 -6.07
N TRP A 267 1.28 15.99 -5.08
CA TRP A 267 0.96 16.34 -3.70
C TRP A 267 2.17 16.99 -3.00
N LYS A 268 1.90 18.04 -2.21
CA LYS A 268 2.90 18.69 -1.35
C LYS A 268 2.50 18.52 0.11
N GLU A 269 3.49 18.50 0.99
CA GLU A 269 3.24 18.47 2.43
C GLU A 269 2.32 19.66 2.83
N GLY A 270 1.21 19.34 3.49
CA GLY A 270 0.16 20.31 3.81
C GLY A 270 -1.02 20.33 2.84
N ASP A 271 -0.93 19.68 1.69
CA ASP A 271 -2.09 19.46 0.84
C ASP A 271 -2.99 18.37 1.48
N ALA A 272 -4.24 18.72 1.76
CA ALA A 272 -5.22 17.72 2.17
C ALA A 272 -5.31 16.65 1.07
N LEU A 273 -5.28 15.36 1.43
CA LEU A 273 -5.54 14.23 0.53
C LEU A 273 -6.97 14.27 0.00
N GLY A 274 -7.42 15.41 -0.52
CA GLY A 274 -8.72 15.56 -1.18
C GLY A 274 -9.93 15.09 -0.36
N THR A 275 -9.77 14.95 0.95
CA THR A 275 -10.88 14.66 1.85
C THR A 275 -11.64 15.96 2.05
N GLY A 276 -12.88 16.02 1.57
CA GLY A 276 -13.83 16.95 2.18
C GLY A 276 -13.79 16.66 3.69
N THR A 277 -13.76 17.71 4.50
CA THR A 277 -13.96 17.64 5.95
C THR A 277 -15.00 16.58 6.26
N PRO A 278 -14.77 15.67 7.23
CA PRO A 278 -15.85 14.85 7.75
C PRO A 278 -17.00 15.79 8.10
N ASP A 279 -18.17 15.54 7.55
CA ASP A 279 -19.38 16.30 7.94
C ASP A 279 -19.44 16.29 9.47
N ALA A 280 -19.43 17.48 10.05
CA ALA A 280 -19.62 17.62 11.47
C ALA A 280 -20.92 16.89 11.85
N PRO A 281 -20.96 16.16 12.96
CA PRO A 281 -22.17 15.49 13.38
C PRO A 281 -23.30 16.52 13.47
N PRO A 282 -24.53 16.20 13.05
CA PRO A 282 -25.63 17.15 13.08
C PRO A 282 -25.77 17.68 14.50
N SER A 283 -25.71 19.00 14.64
CA SER A 283 -25.91 19.68 15.90
C SER A 283 -27.25 19.24 16.49
N ALA A 284 -27.22 18.63 17.68
CA ALA A 284 -28.43 18.34 18.42
C ALA A 284 -29.21 19.63 18.59
N GLY A 285 -30.31 19.76 17.87
CA GLY A 285 -31.23 20.87 17.99
C GLY A 285 -31.79 20.91 19.43
N LYS A 286 -31.78 22.11 19.95
CA LYS A 286 -32.46 22.44 21.20
C LYS A 286 -33.97 22.35 21.03
#